data_38c4829a73842e363584b39ae6860d7f
#
_entry.id   38c4829a73842e363584b39ae6860d7f
#
_cell.length_a   1.000
_cell.length_b   1.000
_cell.length_c   1.000
_cell.angle_alpha   90.00
_cell.angle_beta   90.00
_cell.angle_gamma   90.00
#
_symmetry.space_group_name_H-M   'P 1'
#
loop_
_entity.id
_entity.type
_entity.pdbx_description
1 polymer ?
#
loop_
_entity_poly.entity_id
_entity_poly.type
_entity_poly.pdbx_seq_one_letter_code
_entity_poly.pdbx_strand_id
1 'polypeptide(L)'
;MILYAESSAVLAWLLGEPRAAFAEQALRDASLVVTSTLTGAECARAILRGAALGAISRTRAQALVHALEEWEAGSDRLEIGDRVVSRASAPFPCEPMRTLHAIHVASAALVQAELGAVTVLSYDDRVRSNAAALGMALLPPDGP
;
A
#
# COMPACT_ATOMS: atom_id res chain seq x y z
N MET A 1 -14.64 -2.28 7.62
CA MET A 1 -13.83 -3.25 6.86
C MET A 1 -12.38 -3.16 7.30
N ILE A 2 -11.64 -4.28 7.24
CA ILE A 2 -10.18 -4.30 7.39
C ILE A 2 -9.59 -3.94 6.04
N LEU A 3 -8.80 -2.90 5.98
CA LEU A 3 -8.20 -2.38 4.76
C LEU A 3 -6.69 -2.58 4.80
N TYR A 4 -6.14 -3.26 3.79
CA TYR A 4 -4.70 -3.26 3.54
C TYR A 4 -4.39 -2.14 2.54
N ALA A 5 -3.66 -1.11 3.01
CA ALA A 5 -3.29 0.04 2.19
C ALA A 5 -1.89 -0.19 1.57
N GLU A 6 -1.84 -0.32 0.25
CA GLU A 6 -0.60 -0.50 -0.51
C GLU A 6 -0.03 0.86 -0.94
N SER A 7 1.28 0.93 -1.15
CA SER A 7 2.03 2.17 -1.38
C SER A 7 1.54 3.02 -2.54
N SER A 8 1.06 2.42 -3.64
CA SER A 8 0.56 3.18 -4.80
C SER A 8 -0.67 4.03 -4.44
N ALA A 9 -1.56 3.51 -3.61
CA ALA A 9 -2.76 4.22 -3.19
C ALA A 9 -2.44 5.28 -2.12
N VAL A 10 -1.58 4.97 -1.16
CA VAL A 10 -1.13 5.93 -0.14
C VAL A 10 -0.39 7.09 -0.79
N LEU A 11 0.49 6.80 -1.75
CA LEU A 11 1.23 7.82 -2.47
C LEU A 11 0.31 8.72 -3.33
N ALA A 12 -0.67 8.13 -4.03
CA ALA A 12 -1.65 8.88 -4.80
C ALA A 12 -2.46 9.85 -3.92
N TRP A 13 -2.86 9.39 -2.73
CA TRP A 13 -3.53 10.24 -1.74
C TRP A 13 -2.61 11.37 -1.26
N LEU A 14 -1.39 11.08 -0.84
CA LEU A 14 -0.42 12.08 -0.36
C LEU A 14 -0.09 13.14 -1.41
N LEU A 15 0.08 12.73 -2.67
CA LEU A 15 0.41 13.63 -3.77
C LEU A 15 -0.80 14.45 -4.27
N GLY A 16 -2.03 14.10 -3.88
CA GLY A 16 -3.25 14.73 -4.36
C GLY A 16 -3.53 14.44 -5.83
N GLU A 17 -3.24 13.21 -6.27
CA GLU A 17 -3.56 12.76 -7.63
C GLU A 17 -5.08 12.76 -7.89
N PRO A 18 -5.56 12.71 -9.14
CA PRO A 18 -7.02 12.73 -9.43
C PRO A 18 -7.83 11.66 -8.70
N ARG A 19 -7.22 10.51 -8.39
CA ARG A 19 -7.82 9.38 -7.63
C ARG A 19 -7.62 9.46 -6.11
N ALA A 20 -6.97 10.52 -5.61
CA ALA A 20 -6.70 10.71 -4.18
C ALA A 20 -7.96 10.72 -3.32
N ALA A 21 -9.03 11.36 -3.80
CA ALA A 21 -10.29 11.45 -3.07
C ALA A 21 -10.90 10.07 -2.76
N PHE A 22 -10.79 9.12 -3.68
CA PHE A 22 -11.25 7.75 -3.46
C PHE A 22 -10.40 7.03 -2.39
N ALA A 23 -9.06 7.14 -2.51
CA ALA A 23 -8.16 6.54 -1.53
C ALA A 23 -8.38 7.12 -0.14
N GLU A 24 -8.52 8.44 -0.04
CA GLU A 24 -8.80 9.14 1.22
C GLU A 24 -10.12 8.69 1.85
N GLN A 25 -11.17 8.53 1.06
CA GLN A 25 -12.46 8.04 1.55
C GLN A 25 -12.35 6.59 2.05
N ALA A 26 -11.68 5.72 1.30
CA ALA A 26 -11.47 4.33 1.69
C ALA A 26 -10.68 4.20 3.01
N LEU A 27 -9.62 5.03 3.18
CA LEU A 27 -8.84 5.07 4.40
C LEU A 27 -9.67 5.55 5.61
N ARG A 28 -10.56 6.53 5.41
CA ARG A 28 -11.46 7.03 6.47
C ARG A 28 -12.56 6.04 6.86
N ASP A 29 -13.10 5.31 5.90
CA ASP A 29 -14.23 4.38 6.12
C ASP A 29 -13.79 3.02 6.68
N ALA A 30 -12.48 2.74 6.68
CA ALA A 30 -11.95 1.52 7.24
C ALA A 30 -12.10 1.48 8.77
N SER A 31 -12.50 0.32 9.30
CA SER A 31 -12.50 0.10 10.76
C SER A 31 -11.08 -0.21 11.28
N LEU A 32 -10.20 -0.68 10.40
CA LEU A 32 -8.80 -0.95 10.66
C LEU A 32 -8.02 -0.73 9.36
N VAL A 33 -6.97 0.07 9.42
CA VAL A 33 -6.01 0.24 8.32
C VAL A 33 -4.73 -0.49 8.70
N VAL A 34 -4.38 -1.49 7.90
CA VAL A 34 -3.10 -2.20 8.01
C VAL A 34 -2.25 -1.90 6.78
N THR A 35 -0.98 -1.72 6.97
CA THR A 35 -0.02 -1.52 5.87
C THR A 35 1.29 -2.26 6.15
N SER A 36 2.15 -2.40 5.16
CA SER A 36 3.52 -2.90 5.37
C SER A 36 4.44 -1.76 5.82
N THR A 37 5.44 -2.06 6.65
CA THR A 37 6.55 -1.12 6.90
C THR A 37 7.27 -0.69 5.61
N LEU A 38 7.15 -1.48 4.53
CA LEU A 38 7.62 -1.13 3.20
C LEU A 38 6.93 0.12 2.62
N THR A 39 5.64 0.30 2.91
CA THR A 39 4.84 1.42 2.37
C THR A 39 5.44 2.78 2.72
N GLY A 40 5.83 2.97 3.97
CA GLY A 40 6.49 4.21 4.40
C GLY A 40 7.79 4.47 3.64
N ALA A 41 8.63 3.44 3.50
CA ALA A 41 9.88 3.55 2.77
C ALA A 41 9.67 3.88 1.28
N GLU A 42 8.71 3.23 0.61
CA GLU A 42 8.40 3.49 -0.80
C GLU A 42 7.84 4.90 -1.00
N CYS A 43 6.87 5.32 -0.18
CA CYS A 43 6.30 6.66 -0.25
C CYS A 43 7.35 7.74 0.02
N ALA A 44 8.16 7.59 1.07
CA ALA A 44 9.24 8.53 1.37
C ALA A 44 10.26 8.61 0.23
N ARG A 45 10.67 7.48 -0.35
CA ARG A 45 11.59 7.45 -1.49
C ARG A 45 11.02 8.12 -2.74
N ALA A 46 9.73 7.91 -3.02
CA ALA A 46 9.06 8.57 -4.14
C ALA A 46 9.00 10.10 -3.96
N ILE A 47 8.64 10.57 -2.77
CA ILE A 47 8.59 12.01 -2.43
C ILE A 47 9.99 12.64 -2.57
N LEU A 48 11.01 12.02 -1.95
CA LEU A 48 12.38 12.54 -1.99
C LEU A 48 12.95 12.53 -3.41
N ARG A 49 12.65 11.50 -4.20
CA ARG A 49 13.02 11.44 -5.62
C ARG A 49 12.35 12.56 -6.42
N GLY A 50 11.06 12.81 -6.19
CA GLY A 50 10.33 13.90 -6.81
C GLY A 50 10.97 15.27 -6.53
N ALA A 51 11.39 15.49 -5.29
CA ALA A 51 12.12 16.71 -4.90
C ALA A 51 13.50 16.81 -5.58
N ALA A 52 14.26 15.72 -5.60
CA ALA A 52 15.58 15.68 -6.24
C ALA A 52 15.52 15.94 -7.75
N LEU A 53 14.44 15.52 -8.42
CA LEU A 53 14.21 15.74 -9.84
C LEU A 53 13.50 17.09 -10.14
N GLY A 54 13.19 17.88 -9.12
CA GLY A 54 12.51 19.16 -9.27
C GLY A 54 11.01 19.07 -9.62
N ALA A 55 10.40 17.88 -9.52
CA ALA A 55 8.97 17.68 -9.77
C ALA A 55 8.10 18.25 -8.64
N ILE A 56 8.62 18.28 -7.42
CA ILE A 56 8.01 18.92 -6.24
C ILE A 56 9.03 19.80 -5.53
N SER A 57 8.56 20.89 -4.91
CA SER A 57 9.44 21.78 -4.14
C SER A 57 9.94 21.08 -2.88
N ARG A 58 11.09 21.52 -2.36
CA ARG A 58 11.64 21.02 -1.09
C ARG A 58 10.66 21.20 0.07
N THR A 59 10.02 22.36 0.15
CA THR A 59 9.01 22.65 1.19
C THR A 59 7.84 21.70 1.11
N ARG A 60 7.32 21.43 -0.11
CA ARG A 60 6.23 20.46 -0.30
C ARG A 60 6.67 19.05 0.08
N ALA A 61 7.87 18.64 -0.30
CA ALA A 61 8.40 17.33 0.06
C ALA A 61 8.49 17.14 1.59
N GLN A 62 8.95 18.16 2.32
CA GLN A 62 8.97 18.12 3.80
C GLN A 62 7.57 17.97 4.39
N ALA A 63 6.59 18.73 3.89
CA ALA A 63 5.20 18.61 4.33
C ALA A 63 4.60 17.22 4.02
N LEU A 64 4.90 16.63 2.87
CA LEU A 64 4.43 15.30 2.49
C LEU A 64 5.06 14.19 3.34
N VAL A 65 6.35 14.29 3.66
CA VAL A 65 7.01 13.34 4.57
C VAL A 65 6.40 13.41 5.95
N HIS A 66 6.13 14.60 6.47
CA HIS A 66 5.46 14.76 7.77
C HIS A 66 4.05 14.17 7.77
N ALA A 67 3.26 14.44 6.72
CA ALA A 67 1.93 13.83 6.58
C ALA A 67 1.97 12.30 6.49
N LEU A 68 3.00 11.74 5.83
CA LEU A 68 3.24 10.30 5.80
C LEU A 68 3.52 9.74 7.20
N GLU A 69 4.39 10.39 7.97
CA GLU A 69 4.73 10.00 9.35
C GLU A 69 3.49 10.02 10.26
N GLU A 70 2.65 11.06 10.15
CA GLU A 70 1.40 11.17 10.90
C GLU A 70 0.41 10.04 10.53
N TRP A 71 0.29 9.74 9.24
CA TRP A 71 -0.57 8.65 8.78
C TRP A 71 -0.07 7.28 9.26
N GLU A 72 1.24 7.04 9.18
CA GLU A 72 1.85 5.79 9.67
C GLU A 72 1.63 5.60 11.18
N ALA A 73 1.69 6.68 11.96
CA ALA A 73 1.44 6.63 13.40
C ALA A 73 0.00 6.23 13.75
N GLY A 74 -0.96 6.48 12.85
CA GLY A 74 -2.37 6.11 12.99
C GLY A 74 -2.74 4.77 12.35
N SER A 75 -1.79 4.06 11.72
CA SER A 75 -2.02 2.80 11.00
C SER A 75 -1.32 1.63 11.69
N ASP A 76 -1.91 0.43 11.59
CA ASP A 76 -1.22 -0.78 12.02
C ASP A 76 -0.22 -1.20 10.94
N ARG A 77 1.06 -1.33 11.35
CA ARG A 77 2.15 -1.65 10.42
C ARG A 77 2.64 -3.07 10.61
N LEU A 78 2.52 -3.88 9.55
CA LEU A 78 3.09 -5.22 9.52
C LEU A 78 4.57 -5.14 9.16
N GLU A 79 5.41 -5.65 10.03
CA GLU A 79 6.85 -5.76 9.78
C GLU A 79 7.18 -6.83 8.74
N ILE A 80 8.25 -6.61 7.96
CA ILE A 80 8.76 -7.56 6.98
C ILE A 80 9.63 -8.60 7.71
N GLY A 81 8.97 -9.45 8.50
CA GLY A 81 9.60 -10.56 9.19
C GLY A 81 9.67 -11.84 8.33
N ASP A 82 10.18 -12.92 8.93
CA ASP A 82 10.42 -14.20 8.25
C ASP A 82 9.16 -14.77 7.56
N ARG A 83 7.99 -14.59 8.14
CA ARG A 83 6.72 -15.06 7.56
C ARG A 83 6.39 -14.32 6.26
N VAL A 84 6.57 -12.99 6.23
CA VAL A 84 6.36 -12.18 5.01
C VAL A 84 7.38 -12.59 3.96
N VAL A 85 8.66 -12.69 4.32
CA VAL A 85 9.74 -13.07 3.40
C VAL A 85 9.50 -14.47 2.83
N SER A 86 9.15 -15.44 3.69
CA SER A 86 8.83 -16.80 3.25
C SER A 86 7.66 -16.84 2.26
N ARG A 87 6.57 -16.12 2.55
CA ARG A 87 5.41 -16.05 1.65
C ARG A 87 5.74 -15.32 0.35
N ALA A 88 6.51 -14.22 0.41
CA ALA A 88 6.93 -13.46 -0.76
C ALA A 88 7.89 -14.24 -1.68
N SER A 89 8.60 -15.23 -1.13
CA SER A 89 9.51 -16.09 -1.90
C SER A 89 8.82 -17.31 -2.54
N ALA A 90 7.54 -17.54 -2.23
CA ALA A 90 6.75 -18.61 -2.81
C ALA A 90 6.02 -18.13 -4.08
N PRO A 91 5.63 -19.03 -5.01
CA PRO A 91 4.89 -18.66 -6.21
C PRO A 91 3.56 -17.94 -5.90
N PHE A 92 3.19 -17.02 -6.77
CA PHE A 92 1.91 -16.32 -6.76
C PHE A 92 1.01 -16.77 -7.91
N PRO A 93 -0.32 -16.62 -7.81
CA PRO A 93 -1.24 -17.01 -8.87
C PRO A 93 -0.99 -16.31 -10.21
N CYS A 94 -0.58 -15.04 -10.16
CA CYS A 94 -0.34 -14.21 -11.35
C CYS A 94 1.13 -13.77 -11.40
N GLU A 95 1.97 -14.62 -11.97
CA GLU A 95 3.39 -14.30 -12.24
C GLU A 95 3.55 -13.59 -13.62
N PRO A 96 4.63 -12.84 -13.87
CA PRO A 96 5.77 -12.62 -12.98
C PRO A 96 5.54 -11.52 -11.93
N MET A 97 6.04 -11.72 -10.71
CA MET A 97 6.01 -10.76 -9.61
C MET A 97 7.38 -10.18 -9.33
N ARG A 98 7.46 -8.86 -9.12
CA ARG A 98 8.66 -8.21 -8.60
C ARG A 98 8.66 -8.26 -7.07
N THR A 99 9.85 -8.22 -6.47
CA THR A 99 10.04 -8.38 -5.02
C THR A 99 9.14 -7.48 -4.17
N LEU A 100 9.05 -6.18 -4.48
CA LEU A 100 8.24 -5.25 -3.67
C LEU A 100 6.74 -5.56 -3.76
N HIS A 101 6.23 -5.87 -4.97
CA HIS A 101 4.84 -6.31 -5.14
C HIS A 101 4.56 -7.63 -4.41
N ALA A 102 5.50 -8.58 -4.47
CA ALA A 102 5.40 -9.85 -3.75
C ALA A 102 5.33 -9.64 -2.23
N ILE A 103 6.11 -8.70 -1.67
CA ILE A 103 6.07 -8.35 -0.26
C ILE A 103 4.71 -7.77 0.12
N HIS A 104 4.14 -6.87 -0.69
CA HIS A 104 2.82 -6.32 -0.41
C HIS A 104 1.71 -7.38 -0.44
N VAL A 105 1.69 -8.23 -1.47
CA VAL A 105 0.68 -9.30 -1.56
C VAL A 105 0.86 -10.33 -0.44
N ALA A 106 2.11 -10.68 -0.09
CA ALA A 106 2.40 -11.56 1.04
C ALA A 106 1.91 -10.96 2.36
N SER A 107 2.16 -9.68 2.59
CA SER A 107 1.70 -8.96 3.78
C SER A 107 0.18 -8.97 3.88
N ALA A 108 -0.53 -8.61 2.80
CA ALA A 108 -1.99 -8.64 2.76
C ALA A 108 -2.55 -10.05 3.02
N ALA A 109 -1.93 -11.09 2.43
CA ALA A 109 -2.32 -12.48 2.64
C ALA A 109 -2.14 -12.94 4.11
N LEU A 110 -1.09 -12.50 4.77
CA LEU A 110 -0.89 -12.79 6.20
C LEU A 110 -1.91 -12.07 7.08
N VAL A 111 -2.22 -10.81 6.77
CA VAL A 111 -3.30 -10.08 7.46
C VAL A 111 -4.64 -10.79 7.28
N GLN A 112 -4.96 -11.24 6.06
CA GLN A 112 -6.17 -12.03 5.80
C GLN A 112 -6.20 -13.33 6.59
N ALA A 113 -5.09 -14.04 6.69
CA ALA A 113 -5.01 -15.30 7.43
C ALA A 113 -5.23 -15.11 8.96
N GLU A 114 -4.82 -13.97 9.50
CA GLU A 114 -4.92 -13.69 10.93
C GLU A 114 -6.22 -12.98 11.33
N LEU A 115 -6.69 -12.05 10.51
CA LEU A 115 -7.81 -11.17 10.86
C LEU A 115 -9.10 -11.47 10.08
N GLY A 116 -9.06 -12.38 9.10
CA GLY A 116 -10.19 -12.69 8.23
C GLY A 116 -10.23 -11.81 6.98
N ALA A 117 -11.42 -11.58 6.44
CA ALA A 117 -11.60 -10.90 5.17
C ALA A 117 -10.93 -9.51 5.13
N VAL A 118 -10.03 -9.33 4.17
CA VAL A 118 -9.28 -8.10 3.92
C VAL A 118 -9.67 -7.52 2.57
N THR A 119 -9.80 -6.20 2.52
CA THR A 119 -9.91 -5.44 1.28
C THR A 119 -8.56 -4.78 0.98
N VAL A 120 -8.04 -4.94 -0.22
CA VAL A 120 -6.77 -4.35 -0.65
C VAL A 120 -7.05 -3.06 -1.42
N LEU A 121 -6.54 -1.95 -0.91
CA LEU A 121 -6.52 -0.66 -1.58
C LEU A 121 -5.19 -0.51 -2.32
N SER A 122 -5.21 -0.60 -3.63
CA SER A 122 -4.03 -0.51 -4.49
C SER A 122 -4.39 -0.01 -5.89
N TYR A 123 -3.48 0.74 -6.50
CA TYR A 123 -3.52 1.15 -7.90
C TYR A 123 -2.51 0.41 -8.78
N ASP A 124 -1.79 -0.57 -8.22
CA ASP A 124 -0.87 -1.44 -8.97
C ASP A 124 -1.58 -2.71 -9.46
N ASP A 125 -1.61 -2.92 -10.77
CA ASP A 125 -2.31 -4.05 -11.40
C ASP A 125 -1.76 -5.41 -10.97
N ARG A 126 -0.45 -5.53 -10.69
CA ARG A 126 0.16 -6.80 -10.27
C ARG A 126 -0.27 -7.18 -8.87
N VAL A 127 -0.29 -6.18 -7.97
CA VAL A 127 -0.80 -6.36 -6.60
C VAL A 127 -2.28 -6.73 -6.64
N ARG A 128 -3.07 -5.97 -7.41
CA ARG A 128 -4.52 -6.17 -7.55
C ARG A 128 -4.86 -7.56 -8.07
N SER A 129 -4.25 -7.97 -9.19
CA SER A 129 -4.51 -9.27 -9.81
C SER A 129 -4.22 -10.44 -8.86
N ASN A 130 -3.12 -10.36 -8.12
CA ASN A 130 -2.76 -11.40 -7.17
C ASN A 130 -3.64 -11.38 -5.91
N ALA A 131 -3.98 -10.21 -5.39
CA ALA A 131 -4.90 -10.09 -4.25
C ALA A 131 -6.28 -10.67 -4.59
N ALA A 132 -6.83 -10.35 -5.78
CA ALA A 132 -8.09 -10.93 -6.25
C ALA A 132 -8.01 -12.46 -6.39
N ALA A 133 -6.94 -12.99 -6.99
CA ALA A 133 -6.74 -14.43 -7.15
C ALA A 133 -6.57 -15.17 -5.82
N LEU A 134 -6.16 -14.47 -4.75
CA LEU A 134 -6.11 -14.97 -3.38
C LEU A 134 -7.41 -14.73 -2.59
N GLY A 135 -8.48 -14.28 -3.26
CA GLY A 135 -9.81 -14.10 -2.66
C GLY A 135 -9.99 -12.84 -1.85
N MET A 136 -9.11 -11.84 -2.00
CA MET A 136 -9.27 -10.55 -1.35
C MET A 136 -10.18 -9.63 -2.17
N ALA A 137 -10.98 -8.82 -1.48
CA ALA A 137 -11.71 -7.71 -2.12
C ALA A 137 -10.74 -6.60 -2.53
N LEU A 138 -11.10 -5.85 -3.56
CA LEU A 138 -10.26 -4.78 -4.11
C LEU A 138 -10.94 -3.42 -4.02
N LEU A 139 -10.16 -2.39 -3.76
CA LEU A 139 -10.51 -1.00 -3.93
C LEU A 139 -9.44 -0.28 -4.78
N PRO A 140 -9.87 0.57 -5.74
CA PRO A 140 -11.24 0.72 -6.25
C PRO A 140 -11.75 -0.57 -6.91
N PRO A 141 -13.08 -0.81 -6.96
CA PRO A 141 -13.62 -2.06 -7.50
C PRO A 141 -13.40 -2.21 -9.00
N ASP A 142 -13.45 -1.13 -9.75
CA ASP A 142 -13.44 -1.11 -11.23
C ASP A 142 -12.04 -0.91 -11.85
N GLY A 143 -11.01 -1.13 -11.07
CA GLY A 143 -9.61 -0.96 -11.52
C GLY A 143 -8.97 0.35 -11.06
N PRO A 144 -7.67 0.53 -11.37
CA PRO A 144 -6.90 1.67 -10.90
C PRO A 144 -7.25 2.97 -11.61
#